data_2bcbf6e8cf885b2e4edc2cd5b84abad4
#
_entry.id   2bcbf6e8cf885b2e4edc2cd5b84abad4
#
_cell.length_a   1.000
_cell.length_b   1.000
_cell.length_c   1.000
_cell.angle_alpha   90.00
_cell.angle_beta   90.00
_cell.angle_gamma   90.00
#
_symmetry.space_group_name_H-M   'P 1'
#
loop_
_entity.id
_entity.type
_entity.pdbx_description
1 polymer ?
#
loop_
_entity_poly.entity_id
_entity_poly.type
_entity_poly.pdbx_seq_one_letter_code
_entity_poly.pdbx_strand_id
1 'polypeptide(L)'
;MNTTSSPAQKRLAWLSGLVLAGGLVLSGCAAATTAEPTTSASSSASASAAASTEAGTTAGTIADTSAAAAAFLATLTDEQKETVLYDFDDETKTTSWSNFPVTFVQRAGLNLTDLTEEQRTAALAVLEALLSDEAYATVTGIMGGDEYLAGNSSSTEESLGQYYIAFFGDPTATDGAFEVQFGGHHLGINATLDGSTDAITFAPTHLGVQPAVYTNEDGEEVQPFDSIYTDAFAFFDSLTADQQATLTSGDVSMCAPGDTCDFATGAGLSGADLSDEQRDLLLQLIANWAGMSDEETTASTLAEIEQTLDDTVIAWSGATTYDMSTGDGIDFSISGPKVYVAFQAQQGSAGADVECVTTSGWGHVHTIYRDPTNDYANSVTQQAASGMSGGPGGGSTPPAS
;
A
#
# COMPACT_ATOMS: atom_id res chain seq x y z
N MET A 1 57.80 2.81 37.21
CA MET A 1 59.13 2.86 36.54
C MET A 1 58.84 3.06 35.06
N ASN A 2 59.20 4.24 34.66
CA ASN A 2 59.73 4.70 33.36
C ASN A 2 58.82 4.48 32.15
N THR A 3 58.28 5.50 31.62
CA THR A 3 58.66 6.74 30.90
C THR A 3 58.70 6.56 29.39
N THR A 4 57.90 7.44 28.75
CA THR A 4 58.20 8.29 27.57
C THR A 4 58.31 7.56 26.23
N SER A 5 57.84 8.05 25.10
CA SER A 5 57.64 9.42 24.61
C SER A 5 57.02 9.37 23.20
N SER A 6 56.21 10.35 22.86
CA SER A 6 55.88 10.76 21.47
C SER A 6 57.07 11.54 20.87
N PRO A 7 57.23 11.64 19.56
CA PRO A 7 56.95 12.90 18.89
C PRO A 7 56.35 12.77 17.45
N ALA A 8 55.45 13.61 17.12
CA ALA A 8 55.53 14.93 16.45
C ALA A 8 55.72 14.92 14.91
N GLN A 9 54.69 15.38 14.26
CA GLN A 9 54.63 16.31 13.11
C GLN A 9 55.68 16.25 11.98
N LYS A 10 55.19 16.14 10.75
CA LYS A 10 55.66 17.03 9.66
C LYS A 10 54.55 17.31 8.65
N ARG A 11 54.22 18.60 8.59
CA ARG A 11 53.49 19.24 7.50
C ARG A 11 54.38 19.31 6.25
N LEU A 12 53.83 19.15 5.10
CA LEU A 12 54.32 19.91 3.95
C LEU A 12 53.13 20.15 2.97
N ALA A 13 52.83 21.43 2.85
CA ALA A 13 51.99 22.00 1.80
C ALA A 13 52.84 22.22 0.55
N TRP A 14 52.24 22.04 -0.63
CA TRP A 14 52.67 22.78 -1.82
C TRP A 14 51.46 23.09 -2.68
N LEU A 15 51.40 24.31 -3.02
CA LEU A 15 50.48 25.14 -3.75
C LEU A 15 50.64 25.00 -5.28
N SER A 16 49.67 25.51 -5.95
CA SER A 16 49.67 26.13 -7.31
C SER A 16 49.38 25.16 -8.46
N GLY A 17 48.53 25.45 -9.37
CA GLY A 17 47.83 26.64 -9.77
C GLY A 17 47.20 26.48 -11.15
N LEU A 18 46.13 27.26 -11.37
CA LEU A 18 45.81 28.01 -12.59
C LEU A 18 45.50 27.21 -13.87
N VAL A 19 44.46 27.43 -14.65
CA VAL A 19 43.63 28.57 -15.12
C VAL A 19 42.89 28.16 -16.40
N LEU A 20 41.61 28.54 -16.47
CA LEU A 20 40.86 29.07 -17.64
C LEU A 20 40.66 28.24 -18.92
N ALA A 21 39.45 28.06 -19.33
CA ALA A 21 38.65 28.85 -20.31
C ALA A 21 37.44 27.95 -20.67
N GLY A 22 36.20 28.30 -20.56
CA GLY A 22 35.52 29.39 -21.24
C GLY A 22 34.81 28.86 -22.47
N GLY A 23 33.49 28.68 -22.39
CA GLY A 23 32.71 28.33 -23.56
C GLY A 23 31.20 28.36 -23.24
N LEU A 24 30.65 29.57 -23.11
CA LEU A 24 29.22 29.82 -23.30
C LEU A 24 28.86 29.55 -24.78
N VAL A 25 27.85 28.74 -25.00
CA VAL A 25 27.06 28.79 -26.23
C VAL A 25 25.59 28.92 -25.86
N LEU A 26 25.12 30.15 -25.94
CA LEU A 26 23.72 30.51 -26.09
C LEU A 26 23.32 30.30 -27.55
N SER A 27 22.22 29.60 -27.76
CA SER A 27 21.38 29.72 -28.97
C SER A 27 20.03 29.13 -28.57
N GLY A 28 18.95 29.83 -28.46
CA GLY A 28 18.42 30.80 -29.39
C GLY A 28 17.11 30.24 -29.92
N CYS A 29 15.97 30.70 -29.35
CA CYS A 29 14.62 30.45 -29.87
C CYS A 29 14.50 30.95 -31.31
N ALA A 30 13.82 30.18 -32.15
CA ALA A 30 13.17 30.72 -33.33
C ALA A 30 11.84 30.04 -33.57
N ALA A 31 10.82 30.86 -33.71
CA ALA A 31 9.42 30.53 -33.86
C ALA A 31 9.03 30.22 -35.31
N ALA A 32 7.99 29.41 -35.41
CA ALA A 32 6.88 29.41 -36.37
C ALA A 32 7.13 29.44 -37.88
N THR A 33 6.59 28.47 -38.58
CA THR A 33 5.69 28.71 -39.72
C THR A 33 4.69 27.59 -39.91
N THR A 34 3.45 28.01 -40.07
CA THR A 34 2.23 27.30 -40.45
C THR A 34 2.28 26.65 -41.83
N ALA A 35 1.75 25.44 -41.97
CA ALA A 35 1.09 24.96 -43.18
C ALA A 35 0.11 23.84 -42.86
N GLU A 36 -1.17 24.07 -43.06
CA GLU A 36 -2.28 23.11 -43.23
C GLU A 36 -2.49 22.87 -44.75
N PRO A 37 -3.45 21.97 -45.13
CA PRO A 37 -3.62 20.56 -44.88
C PRO A 37 -3.70 19.71 -46.15
N THR A 38 -3.56 18.39 -46.07
CA THR A 38 -4.17 17.53 -47.09
C THR A 38 -4.70 16.24 -46.42
N THR A 39 -5.99 16.06 -46.57
CA THR A 39 -6.82 14.90 -46.30
C THR A 39 -6.38 13.68 -47.09
N SER A 40 -6.30 12.52 -46.40
CA SER A 40 -6.60 11.23 -47.01
C SER A 40 -7.14 10.29 -45.92
N ALA A 41 -8.41 10.04 -46.04
CA ALA A 41 -9.13 9.03 -45.29
C ALA A 41 -8.68 7.62 -45.71
N SER A 42 -8.29 6.81 -44.72
CA SER A 42 -8.32 5.35 -44.89
C SER A 42 -8.97 4.78 -43.64
N SER A 43 -10.19 4.37 -43.81
CA SER A 43 -11.03 3.71 -42.84
C SER A 43 -10.50 2.29 -42.60
N SER A 44 -9.91 2.04 -41.43
CA SER A 44 -9.84 0.70 -40.87
C SER A 44 -10.80 0.66 -39.71
N ALA A 45 -11.94 0.01 -39.89
CA ALA A 45 -12.87 -0.28 -38.84
C ALA A 45 -12.24 -1.36 -37.95
N SER A 46 -11.62 -0.94 -36.83
CA SER A 46 -11.45 -1.79 -35.68
C SER A 46 -12.79 -1.78 -34.94
N ALA A 47 -13.38 -2.94 -34.77
CA ALA A 47 -14.51 -3.11 -33.88
C ALA A 47 -14.05 -2.77 -32.45
N SER A 48 -14.33 -1.56 -32.05
CA SER A 48 -14.30 -1.17 -30.65
C SER A 48 -15.46 -1.91 -30.01
N ALA A 49 -15.17 -2.85 -29.12
CA ALA A 49 -16.15 -3.37 -28.18
C ALA A 49 -16.81 -2.17 -27.51
N ALA A 50 -18.12 -2.17 -27.46
CA ALA A 50 -18.87 -1.14 -26.78
C ALA A 50 -18.35 -1.07 -25.33
N ALA A 51 -17.73 0.05 -24.98
CA ALA A 51 -17.45 0.38 -23.60
C ALA A 51 -18.79 0.36 -22.85
N SER A 52 -18.89 -0.49 -21.85
CA SER A 52 -20.07 -0.55 -21.00
C SER A 52 -20.24 0.82 -20.34
N THR A 53 -21.44 1.35 -20.41
CA THR A 53 -21.80 2.66 -19.84
C THR A 53 -21.97 2.63 -18.31
N GLU A 54 -21.39 1.63 -17.63
CA GLU A 54 -21.47 1.44 -16.17
C GLU A 54 -20.10 1.49 -15.48
N ALA A 55 -19.05 1.93 -16.17
CA ALA A 55 -17.75 2.16 -15.54
C ALA A 55 -17.90 3.23 -14.44
N GLY A 56 -17.49 2.87 -13.22
CA GLY A 56 -17.56 3.76 -12.05
C GLY A 56 -18.73 3.48 -11.10
N THR A 57 -19.45 2.39 -11.28
CA THR A 57 -20.47 1.90 -10.32
C THR A 57 -20.02 0.60 -9.68
N THR A 58 -20.45 0.35 -8.42
CA THR A 58 -20.16 -0.89 -7.70
C THR A 58 -20.54 -2.14 -8.49
N ALA A 59 -21.76 -2.17 -9.07
CA ALA A 59 -22.20 -3.29 -9.91
C ALA A 59 -21.32 -3.46 -11.16
N GLY A 60 -20.88 -2.36 -11.77
CA GLY A 60 -19.96 -2.37 -12.91
C GLY A 60 -18.61 -2.97 -12.52
N THR A 61 -18.01 -2.51 -11.43
CA THR A 61 -16.75 -3.03 -10.91
C THR A 61 -16.81 -4.51 -10.58
N ILE A 62 -17.91 -4.98 -9.96
CA ILE A 62 -18.12 -6.41 -9.67
C ILE A 62 -18.17 -7.22 -10.97
N ALA A 63 -18.91 -6.73 -11.97
CA ALA A 63 -19.04 -7.41 -13.26
C ALA A 63 -17.71 -7.48 -14.02
N ASP A 64 -16.96 -6.38 -14.06
CA ASP A 64 -15.67 -6.29 -14.74
C ASP A 64 -14.61 -7.15 -14.03
N THR A 65 -14.55 -7.13 -12.69
CA THR A 65 -13.67 -7.99 -11.88
C THR A 65 -13.99 -9.48 -12.10
N SER A 66 -15.29 -9.86 -12.13
CA SER A 66 -15.71 -11.23 -12.43
C SER A 66 -15.31 -11.65 -13.83
N ALA A 67 -15.44 -10.79 -14.82
CA ALA A 67 -15.03 -11.07 -16.20
C ALA A 67 -13.50 -11.25 -16.30
N ALA A 68 -12.72 -10.40 -15.63
CA ALA A 68 -11.26 -10.52 -15.58
C ALA A 68 -10.83 -11.80 -14.85
N ALA A 69 -11.47 -12.15 -13.72
CA ALA A 69 -11.21 -13.39 -13.00
C ALA A 69 -11.53 -14.63 -13.85
N ALA A 70 -12.65 -14.63 -14.58
CA ALA A 70 -13.00 -15.71 -15.52
C ALA A 70 -11.94 -15.85 -16.63
N ALA A 71 -11.44 -14.73 -17.17
CA ALA A 71 -10.37 -14.72 -18.17
C ALA A 71 -9.07 -15.27 -17.60
N PHE A 72 -8.67 -14.88 -16.38
CA PHE A 72 -7.50 -15.42 -15.70
C PHE A 72 -7.63 -16.92 -15.46
N LEU A 73 -8.74 -17.40 -14.90
CA LEU A 73 -9.00 -18.82 -14.68
C LEU A 73 -8.97 -19.64 -15.97
N ALA A 74 -9.34 -19.05 -17.10
CA ALA A 74 -9.27 -19.75 -18.39
C ALA A 74 -7.83 -20.02 -18.87
N THR A 75 -6.84 -19.28 -18.38
CA THR A 75 -5.41 -19.50 -18.68
C THR A 75 -4.77 -20.60 -17.83
N LEU A 76 -5.43 -21.02 -16.74
CA LEU A 76 -4.86 -21.92 -15.74
C LEU A 76 -5.08 -23.40 -16.07
N THR A 77 -4.13 -24.22 -15.65
CA THR A 77 -4.31 -25.68 -15.61
C THR A 77 -5.29 -26.07 -14.50
N ASP A 78 -5.80 -27.30 -14.55
CA ASP A 78 -6.70 -27.79 -13.50
C ASP A 78 -6.02 -27.80 -12.12
N GLU A 79 -4.73 -28.13 -12.01
CA GLU A 79 -3.95 -28.09 -10.78
C GLU A 79 -3.80 -26.65 -10.23
N GLN A 80 -3.58 -25.68 -11.12
CA GLN A 80 -3.52 -24.27 -10.72
C GLN A 80 -4.89 -23.77 -10.24
N LYS A 81 -5.98 -24.21 -10.86
CA LYS A 81 -7.34 -23.87 -10.40
C LYS A 81 -7.65 -24.43 -9.01
N GLU A 82 -7.22 -25.65 -8.73
CA GLU A 82 -7.33 -26.26 -7.39
C GLU A 82 -6.54 -25.49 -6.33
N THR A 83 -5.45 -24.80 -6.73
CA THR A 83 -4.60 -24.02 -5.83
C THR A 83 -5.13 -22.61 -5.59
N VAL A 84 -5.81 -22.01 -6.57
CA VAL A 84 -6.23 -20.60 -6.50
C VAL A 84 -7.65 -20.40 -5.97
N LEU A 85 -8.48 -21.45 -5.98
CA LEU A 85 -9.90 -21.40 -5.59
C LEU A 85 -10.12 -22.05 -4.22
N TYR A 86 -10.80 -21.34 -3.34
CA TYR A 86 -11.18 -21.76 -1.99
C TYR A 86 -12.68 -21.60 -1.80
N ASP A 87 -13.25 -22.27 -0.82
CA ASP A 87 -14.65 -22.01 -0.39
C ASP A 87 -14.76 -20.58 0.18
N PHE A 88 -15.93 -19.95 0.01
CA PHE A 88 -16.11 -18.54 0.43
C PHE A 88 -15.92 -18.33 1.94
N ASP A 89 -16.28 -19.31 2.74
CA ASP A 89 -16.15 -19.32 4.19
C ASP A 89 -14.86 -20.03 4.69
N ASP A 90 -13.89 -20.27 3.80
CA ASP A 90 -12.61 -20.87 4.20
C ASP A 90 -11.81 -19.89 5.08
N GLU A 91 -11.52 -20.33 6.31
CA GLU A 91 -10.80 -19.54 7.30
C GLU A 91 -9.34 -19.24 6.90
N THR A 92 -8.80 -19.93 5.89
CA THR A 92 -7.45 -19.66 5.33
C THR A 92 -7.29 -18.21 4.94
N LYS A 93 -8.35 -17.54 4.44
CA LYS A 93 -8.31 -16.12 4.10
C LYS A 93 -7.86 -15.24 5.27
N THR A 94 -8.12 -15.61 6.49
CA THR A 94 -7.78 -14.82 7.68
C THR A 94 -6.33 -14.99 8.14
N THR A 95 -5.60 -15.97 7.62
CA THR A 95 -4.24 -16.31 8.05
C THR A 95 -3.21 -16.31 6.92
N SER A 96 -3.64 -16.05 5.69
CA SER A 96 -2.79 -16.13 4.49
C SER A 96 -2.40 -14.77 3.90
N TRP A 97 -2.49 -13.72 4.67
CA TRP A 97 -1.95 -12.40 4.38
C TRP A 97 -1.26 -11.84 5.62
N SER A 98 -0.36 -10.89 5.49
CA SER A 98 0.32 -10.28 6.63
C SER A 98 1.28 -9.20 6.17
N ASN A 99 1.64 -8.29 7.09
CA ASN A 99 2.76 -7.36 6.96
C ASN A 99 4.14 -8.03 7.20
N PHE A 100 4.17 -9.35 7.38
CA PHE A 100 5.43 -10.10 7.50
C PHE A 100 5.82 -10.75 6.17
N PRO A 101 7.13 -11.01 5.98
CA PRO A 101 7.63 -11.78 4.85
C PRO A 101 6.85 -13.07 4.58
N VAL A 102 6.73 -13.45 3.31
CA VAL A 102 6.02 -14.70 2.92
C VAL A 102 6.67 -15.95 3.48
N THR A 103 7.94 -15.86 3.88
CA THR A 103 8.67 -16.93 4.57
C THR A 103 8.23 -17.15 6.02
N PHE A 104 7.57 -16.16 6.64
CA PHE A 104 7.04 -16.26 8.00
C PHE A 104 5.54 -16.55 8.02
N VAL A 105 4.78 -15.92 7.11
CA VAL A 105 3.35 -16.13 6.95
C VAL A 105 3.09 -16.54 5.51
N GLN A 106 2.69 -17.78 5.31
CA GLN A 106 2.43 -18.32 3.97
C GLN A 106 1.19 -17.67 3.37
N ARG A 107 1.26 -17.33 2.07
CA ARG A 107 0.14 -16.78 1.30
C ARG A 107 -0.67 -17.90 0.67
N ALA A 108 -1.97 -17.65 0.49
CA ALA A 108 -2.86 -18.53 -0.27
C ALA A 108 -2.69 -18.30 -1.78
N GLY A 109 -3.06 -19.29 -2.56
CA GLY A 109 -3.18 -19.17 -4.00
C GLY A 109 -1.89 -19.36 -4.76
N LEU A 110 -1.83 -18.74 -5.94
CA LEU A 110 -0.72 -18.88 -6.89
C LEU A 110 0.28 -17.74 -6.76
N ASN A 111 1.56 -18.09 -6.65
CA ASN A 111 2.65 -17.13 -6.72
C ASN A 111 2.83 -16.62 -8.16
N LEU A 112 2.81 -15.31 -8.37
CA LEU A 112 2.98 -14.71 -9.69
C LEU A 112 4.32 -15.06 -10.34
N THR A 113 5.35 -15.33 -9.54
CA THR A 113 6.68 -15.71 -10.05
C THR A 113 6.67 -17.10 -10.73
N ASP A 114 5.72 -17.97 -10.38
CA ASP A 114 5.55 -19.31 -10.94
C ASP A 114 4.64 -19.33 -12.17
N LEU A 115 4.04 -18.19 -12.52
CA LEU A 115 3.11 -18.05 -13.64
C LEU A 115 3.84 -17.70 -14.94
N THR A 116 3.25 -18.11 -16.06
CA THR A 116 3.68 -17.60 -17.36
C THR A 116 3.36 -16.11 -17.49
N GLU A 117 3.99 -15.41 -18.43
CA GLU A 117 3.73 -13.99 -18.67
C GLU A 117 2.25 -13.72 -19.00
N GLU A 118 1.62 -14.58 -19.81
CA GLU A 118 0.17 -14.50 -20.13
C GLU A 118 -0.68 -14.63 -18.87
N GLN A 119 -0.39 -15.62 -18.01
CA GLN A 119 -1.10 -15.82 -16.74
C GLN A 119 -0.92 -14.66 -15.77
N ARG A 120 0.31 -14.13 -15.67
CA ARG A 120 0.61 -12.98 -14.81
C ARG A 120 -0.13 -11.73 -15.27
N THR A 121 -0.11 -11.44 -16.57
CA THR A 121 -0.87 -10.33 -17.15
C THR A 121 -2.35 -10.47 -16.86
N ALA A 122 -2.93 -11.67 -17.01
CA ALA A 122 -4.33 -11.92 -16.72
C ALA A 122 -4.65 -11.81 -15.21
N ALA A 123 -3.72 -12.20 -14.32
CA ALA A 123 -3.89 -12.01 -12.88
C ALA A 123 -3.89 -10.52 -12.48
N LEU A 124 -2.99 -9.71 -13.07
CA LEU A 124 -2.96 -8.27 -12.81
C LEU A 124 -4.18 -7.55 -13.39
N ALA A 125 -4.75 -8.03 -14.51
CA ALA A 125 -5.98 -7.49 -15.05
C ALA A 125 -7.20 -7.66 -14.10
N VAL A 126 -7.16 -8.63 -13.17
CA VAL A 126 -8.18 -8.73 -12.11
C VAL A 126 -8.08 -7.54 -11.16
N LEU A 127 -6.87 -7.13 -10.80
CA LEU A 127 -6.65 -5.96 -9.94
C LEU A 127 -6.99 -4.66 -10.67
N GLU A 128 -6.63 -4.54 -11.95
CA GLU A 128 -6.97 -3.38 -12.77
C GLU A 128 -8.48 -3.20 -12.92
N ALA A 129 -9.26 -4.30 -12.97
CA ALA A 129 -10.71 -4.24 -13.01
C ALA A 129 -11.36 -3.93 -11.64
N LEU A 130 -10.69 -4.29 -10.53
CA LEU A 130 -11.18 -4.12 -9.17
C LEU A 130 -10.89 -2.72 -8.61
N LEU A 131 -9.72 -2.19 -8.92
CA LEU A 131 -9.16 -1.00 -8.29
C LEU A 131 -9.40 0.25 -9.15
N SER A 132 -9.49 1.40 -8.50
CA SER A 132 -9.38 2.67 -9.20
C SER A 132 -7.99 2.84 -9.82
N ASP A 133 -7.85 3.71 -10.81
CA ASP A 133 -6.56 3.99 -11.46
C ASP A 133 -5.48 4.38 -10.44
N GLU A 134 -5.84 5.17 -9.41
CA GLU A 134 -4.93 5.61 -8.36
C GLU A 134 -4.53 4.47 -7.42
N ALA A 135 -5.49 3.66 -6.99
CA ALA A 135 -5.21 2.48 -6.15
C ALA A 135 -4.37 1.44 -6.91
N TYR A 136 -4.65 1.23 -8.20
CA TYR A 136 -3.85 0.34 -9.04
C TYR A 136 -2.40 0.85 -9.21
N ALA A 137 -2.22 2.16 -9.40
CA ALA A 137 -0.89 2.77 -9.46
C ALA A 137 -0.14 2.62 -8.12
N THR A 138 -0.82 2.80 -6.98
CA THR A 138 -0.25 2.56 -5.65
C THR A 138 0.20 1.11 -5.49
N VAL A 139 -0.65 0.15 -5.84
CA VAL A 139 -0.36 -1.29 -5.74
C VAL A 139 0.83 -1.69 -6.62
N THR A 140 0.83 -1.28 -7.88
CA THR A 140 1.94 -1.58 -8.81
C THR A 140 3.22 -0.85 -8.41
N GLY A 141 3.11 0.35 -7.85
CA GLY A 141 4.24 1.08 -7.28
C GLY A 141 4.85 0.37 -6.06
N ILE A 142 4.04 -0.21 -5.16
CA ILE A 142 4.53 -1.03 -4.04
C ILE A 142 5.28 -2.26 -4.58
N MET A 143 4.72 -2.96 -5.56
CA MET A 143 5.35 -4.12 -6.18
C MET A 143 6.70 -3.76 -6.82
N GLY A 144 6.77 -2.65 -7.54
CA GLY A 144 8.00 -2.14 -8.15
C GLY A 144 9.05 -1.73 -7.10
N GLY A 145 8.64 -1.24 -5.92
CA GLY A 145 9.54 -0.97 -4.80
C GLY A 145 10.23 -2.24 -4.28
N ASP A 146 9.49 -3.33 -4.12
CA ASP A 146 10.04 -4.63 -3.74
C ASP A 146 11.01 -5.18 -4.79
N GLU A 147 10.68 -5.06 -6.09
CA GLU A 147 11.57 -5.45 -7.19
C GLU A 147 12.84 -4.62 -7.20
N TYR A 148 12.71 -3.30 -7.01
CA TYR A 148 13.85 -2.38 -6.90
C TYR A 148 14.77 -2.80 -5.74
N LEU A 149 14.21 -3.09 -4.58
CA LEU A 149 14.96 -3.51 -3.39
C LEU A 149 15.66 -4.86 -3.62
N ALA A 150 14.97 -5.82 -4.20
CA ALA A 150 15.52 -7.13 -4.54
C ALA A 150 16.69 -7.02 -5.53
N GLY A 151 16.62 -6.10 -6.48
CA GLY A 151 17.65 -5.89 -7.51
C GLY A 151 18.85 -5.05 -7.07
N ASN A 152 18.68 -4.18 -6.06
CA ASN A 152 19.68 -3.16 -5.69
C ASN A 152 20.25 -3.30 -4.27
N SER A 153 19.72 -4.21 -3.45
CA SER A 153 20.23 -4.47 -2.11
C SER A 153 20.99 -5.79 -2.01
N SER A 154 21.79 -5.95 -0.96
CA SER A 154 22.37 -7.25 -0.59
C SER A 154 21.40 -8.11 0.24
N SER A 155 20.14 -7.74 0.32
CA SER A 155 19.13 -8.49 1.05
C SER A 155 19.02 -9.91 0.53
N THR A 156 18.98 -10.85 1.47
CA THR A 156 18.66 -12.26 1.19
C THR A 156 17.19 -12.57 1.50
N GLU A 157 16.36 -11.55 1.60
CA GLU A 157 14.93 -11.66 1.82
C GLU A 157 14.27 -12.28 0.59
N GLU A 158 13.93 -13.56 0.68
CA GLU A 158 13.37 -14.32 -0.44
C GLU A 158 11.92 -13.92 -0.78
N SER A 159 11.27 -13.12 0.09
CA SER A 159 9.88 -12.68 -0.13
C SER A 159 9.73 -11.44 -1.01
N LEU A 160 10.81 -10.70 -1.25
CA LEU A 160 10.76 -9.51 -2.11
C LEU A 160 10.35 -9.89 -3.54
N GLY A 161 9.36 -9.19 -4.07
CA GLY A 161 8.82 -9.45 -5.40
C GLY A 161 7.94 -10.71 -5.50
N GLN A 162 7.66 -11.41 -4.38
CA GLN A 162 6.73 -12.53 -4.38
C GLN A 162 5.33 -12.07 -4.02
N TYR A 163 4.43 -12.13 -4.99
CA TYR A 163 3.02 -11.78 -4.85
C TYR A 163 2.15 -12.97 -5.22
N TYR A 164 1.04 -13.11 -4.52
CA TYR A 164 0.12 -14.24 -4.64
C TYR A 164 -1.28 -13.73 -4.93
N ILE A 165 -2.05 -14.52 -5.67
CA ILE A 165 -3.46 -14.29 -5.92
C ILE A 165 -4.27 -15.54 -5.53
N ALA A 166 -5.38 -15.33 -4.82
CA ALA A 166 -6.35 -16.35 -4.45
C ALA A 166 -7.78 -15.79 -4.58
N PHE A 167 -8.72 -16.69 -4.81
CA PHE A 167 -10.15 -16.38 -4.76
C PHE A 167 -10.84 -17.25 -3.72
N PHE A 168 -11.69 -16.61 -2.93
CA PHE A 168 -12.56 -17.32 -1.98
C PHE A 168 -14.01 -17.14 -2.44
N GLY A 169 -14.69 -18.24 -2.78
CA GLY A 169 -15.97 -18.27 -3.47
C GLY A 169 -15.80 -18.41 -4.99
N ASP A 170 -16.90 -18.24 -5.72
CA ASP A 170 -16.89 -18.30 -7.19
C ASP A 170 -16.72 -16.90 -7.79
N PRO A 171 -15.50 -16.53 -8.23
CA PRO A 171 -15.24 -15.19 -8.76
C PRO A 171 -15.87 -14.95 -10.14
N THR A 172 -16.50 -15.97 -10.75
CA THR A 172 -17.18 -15.86 -12.05
C THR A 172 -18.68 -15.59 -11.90
N ALA A 173 -19.21 -15.69 -10.67
CA ALA A 173 -20.61 -15.41 -10.36
C ALA A 173 -20.80 -13.92 -10.04
N THR A 174 -21.70 -13.27 -10.77
CA THR A 174 -22.01 -11.84 -10.57
C THR A 174 -23.21 -11.60 -9.65
N ASP A 175 -23.83 -12.66 -9.11
CA ASP A 175 -25.01 -12.62 -8.25
C ASP A 175 -24.75 -13.20 -6.85
N GLY A 176 -23.50 -13.50 -6.54
CA GLY A 176 -23.03 -14.03 -5.25
C GLY A 176 -21.87 -13.24 -4.69
N ALA A 177 -21.38 -13.68 -3.53
CA ALA A 177 -20.21 -13.11 -2.91
C ALA A 177 -18.95 -13.93 -3.19
N PHE A 178 -17.85 -13.23 -3.47
CA PHE A 178 -16.51 -13.81 -3.54
C PHE A 178 -15.49 -12.80 -3.04
N GLU A 179 -14.28 -13.27 -2.73
CA GLU A 179 -13.17 -12.42 -2.32
C GLU A 179 -11.98 -12.61 -3.26
N VAL A 180 -11.34 -11.50 -3.61
CA VAL A 180 -10.02 -11.45 -4.23
C VAL A 180 -9.01 -11.18 -3.12
N GLN A 181 -8.13 -12.14 -2.83
CA GLN A 181 -7.00 -11.93 -1.96
C GLN A 181 -5.73 -11.80 -2.81
N PHE A 182 -5.04 -10.69 -2.67
CA PHE A 182 -3.80 -10.43 -3.39
C PHE A 182 -2.75 -9.82 -2.46
N GLY A 183 -1.53 -10.35 -2.47
CA GLY A 183 -0.49 -9.73 -1.66
C GLY A 183 0.82 -10.48 -1.58
N GLY A 184 1.78 -9.82 -0.93
CA GLY A 184 3.14 -10.27 -0.66
C GLY A 184 3.60 -9.81 0.71
N HIS A 185 4.83 -9.25 0.80
CA HIS A 185 5.36 -8.70 2.05
C HIS A 185 4.75 -7.31 2.35
N HIS A 186 4.80 -6.39 1.38
CA HIS A 186 4.33 -5.03 1.57
C HIS A 186 2.89 -4.78 1.07
N LEU A 187 2.16 -5.84 0.77
CA LEU A 187 0.81 -5.73 0.24
C LEU A 187 -0.08 -6.88 0.71
N GLY A 188 -1.32 -6.57 1.08
CA GLY A 188 -2.34 -7.54 1.40
C GLY A 188 -3.72 -6.94 1.17
N ILE A 189 -4.29 -7.18 -0.01
CA ILE A 189 -5.66 -6.79 -0.37
C ILE A 189 -6.56 -7.99 -0.11
N ASN A 190 -7.65 -7.78 0.64
CA ASN A 190 -8.72 -8.75 0.83
C ASN A 190 -10.03 -8.05 0.44
N ALA A 191 -10.31 -8.03 -0.84
CA ALA A 191 -11.49 -7.38 -1.38
C ALA A 191 -12.63 -8.38 -1.49
N THR A 192 -13.68 -8.22 -0.70
CA THR A 192 -14.91 -8.99 -0.83
C THR A 192 -15.92 -8.22 -1.66
N LEU A 193 -16.37 -8.85 -2.74
CA LEU A 193 -17.37 -8.35 -3.67
C LEU A 193 -18.65 -9.17 -3.50
N ASP A 194 -19.80 -8.51 -3.35
CA ASP A 194 -21.11 -9.17 -3.27
C ASP A 194 -22.09 -8.57 -4.29
N GLY A 195 -22.27 -9.25 -5.39
CA GLY A 195 -23.17 -8.83 -6.45
C GLY A 195 -24.65 -8.99 -6.11
N SER A 196 -24.98 -9.66 -5.00
CA SER A 196 -26.39 -9.75 -4.54
C SER A 196 -26.84 -8.49 -3.82
N THR A 197 -25.91 -7.69 -3.31
CA THR A 197 -26.14 -6.48 -2.54
C THR A 197 -25.48 -5.26 -3.16
N ASP A 198 -24.77 -5.41 -4.29
CA ASP A 198 -23.95 -4.38 -4.92
C ASP A 198 -22.98 -3.73 -3.90
N ALA A 199 -22.18 -4.57 -3.22
CA ALA A 199 -21.27 -4.11 -2.19
C ALA A 199 -19.84 -4.63 -2.41
N ILE A 200 -18.86 -3.77 -2.13
CA ILE A 200 -17.45 -4.12 -2.10
C ILE A 200 -16.85 -3.61 -0.78
N THR A 201 -16.09 -4.45 -0.10
CA THR A 201 -15.29 -4.02 1.07
C THR A 201 -13.83 -4.42 0.89
N PHE A 202 -12.94 -3.52 1.29
CA PHE A 202 -11.49 -3.74 1.33
C PHE A 202 -10.98 -4.03 2.74
N ALA A 203 -11.87 -4.33 3.67
CA ALA A 203 -11.47 -4.67 5.04
C ALA A 203 -11.34 -6.19 5.21
N PRO A 204 -10.13 -6.67 5.59
CA PRO A 204 -8.90 -5.90 5.90
C PRO A 204 -8.02 -5.60 4.68
N THR A 205 -7.23 -4.52 4.73
CA THR A 205 -6.17 -4.24 3.74
C THR A 205 -4.88 -3.86 4.44
N HIS A 206 -3.77 -4.37 3.92
CA HIS A 206 -2.42 -3.98 4.29
C HIS A 206 -1.72 -3.34 3.10
N LEU A 207 -1.22 -2.13 3.28
CA LEU A 207 -0.32 -1.47 2.35
C LEU A 207 0.98 -1.15 3.07
N GLY A 208 2.10 -1.44 2.45
CA GLY A 208 3.42 -1.10 2.94
C GLY A 208 4.33 -0.69 1.80
N VAL A 209 5.46 -0.13 2.11
CA VAL A 209 6.41 0.30 1.09
C VAL A 209 7.84 0.24 1.61
N GLN A 210 8.76 -0.24 0.76
CA GLN A 210 10.21 -0.17 0.96
C GLN A 210 10.94 -0.39 -0.37
N PRO A 211 11.72 0.62 -0.84
CA PRO A 211 11.82 1.97 -0.31
C PRO A 211 10.57 2.80 -0.63
N ALA A 212 10.32 3.89 0.11
CA ALA A 212 9.17 4.76 -0.15
C ALA A 212 9.30 5.55 -1.45
N VAL A 213 10.53 5.80 -1.90
CA VAL A 213 10.84 6.51 -3.16
C VAL A 213 11.94 5.75 -3.89
N TYR A 214 11.74 5.48 -5.16
CA TYR A 214 12.74 4.80 -6.01
C TYR A 214 12.62 5.26 -7.46
N THR A 215 13.62 4.93 -8.28
CA THR A 215 13.59 5.16 -9.72
C THR A 215 13.31 3.83 -10.43
N ASN A 216 12.26 3.78 -11.24
CA ASN A 216 11.90 2.60 -12.02
C ASN A 216 12.85 2.37 -13.22
N GLU A 217 12.63 1.30 -13.97
CA GLU A 217 13.46 0.95 -15.14
C GLU A 217 13.39 1.99 -16.28
N ASP A 218 12.31 2.76 -16.34
CA ASP A 218 12.13 3.83 -17.33
C ASP A 218 12.81 5.14 -16.90
N GLY A 219 13.41 5.18 -15.70
CA GLY A 219 14.09 6.36 -15.15
C GLY A 219 13.14 7.37 -14.50
N GLU A 220 11.92 6.97 -14.19
CA GLU A 220 10.93 7.80 -13.52
C GLU A 220 10.99 7.59 -12.01
N GLU A 221 10.81 8.66 -11.25
CA GLU A 221 10.67 8.59 -9.80
C GLU A 221 9.27 8.07 -9.43
N VAL A 222 9.22 7.05 -8.59
CA VAL A 222 7.98 6.42 -8.10
C VAL A 222 7.93 6.58 -6.59
N GLN A 223 6.81 7.10 -6.10
CA GLN A 223 6.51 7.28 -4.67
C GLN A 223 5.09 6.78 -4.38
N PRO A 224 4.91 5.48 -4.09
CA PRO A 224 3.57 4.88 -3.96
C PRO A 224 2.71 5.49 -2.84
N PHE A 225 3.33 6.10 -1.82
CA PHE A 225 2.64 6.67 -0.65
C PHE A 225 2.58 8.21 -0.67
N ASP A 226 2.83 8.86 -1.82
CA ASP A 226 2.79 10.33 -1.87
C ASP A 226 1.41 10.89 -1.50
N SER A 227 0.33 10.30 -2.03
CA SER A 227 -1.05 10.68 -1.66
C SER A 227 -1.32 10.46 -0.17
N ILE A 228 -0.93 9.33 0.38
CA ILE A 228 -1.14 8.99 1.80
C ILE A 228 -0.42 9.99 2.70
N TYR A 229 0.84 10.31 2.41
CA TYR A 229 1.58 11.30 3.18
C TYR A 229 1.00 12.70 3.02
N THR A 230 0.61 13.07 1.81
CA THR A 230 0.00 14.38 1.52
C THR A 230 -1.31 14.55 2.30
N ASP A 231 -2.18 13.56 2.28
CA ASP A 231 -3.44 13.58 3.01
C ASP A 231 -3.25 13.57 4.53
N ALA A 232 -2.29 12.75 5.03
CA ALA A 232 -1.97 12.70 6.45
C ALA A 232 -1.50 14.07 6.98
N PHE A 233 -0.62 14.75 6.24
CA PHE A 233 -0.17 16.08 6.63
C PHE A 233 -1.20 17.17 6.36
N ALA A 234 -2.05 17.06 5.34
CA ALA A 234 -3.17 17.96 5.14
C ALA A 234 -4.14 17.93 6.35
N PHE A 235 -4.44 16.72 6.86
CA PHE A 235 -5.21 16.56 8.08
C PHE A 235 -4.48 17.15 9.29
N PHE A 236 -3.22 16.76 9.53
CA PHE A 236 -2.43 17.22 10.68
C PHE A 236 -2.28 18.75 10.72
N ASP A 237 -1.98 19.37 9.59
CA ASP A 237 -1.79 20.82 9.46
C ASP A 237 -3.11 21.61 9.64
N SER A 238 -4.25 20.99 9.38
CA SER A 238 -5.57 21.60 9.64
C SER A 238 -5.90 21.72 11.12
N LEU A 239 -5.22 20.96 11.98
CA LEU A 239 -5.50 20.92 13.42
C LEU A 239 -4.98 22.19 14.12
N THR A 240 -5.77 22.69 15.05
CA THR A 240 -5.32 23.75 15.96
C THR A 240 -4.23 23.25 16.91
N ALA A 241 -3.44 24.17 17.46
CA ALA A 241 -2.40 23.82 18.45
C ALA A 241 -2.97 23.08 19.67
N ASP A 242 -4.19 23.39 20.08
CA ASP A 242 -4.86 22.71 21.20
C ASP A 242 -5.25 21.27 20.80
N GLN A 243 -5.75 21.06 19.57
CA GLN A 243 -6.04 19.71 19.06
C GLN A 243 -4.77 18.90 18.89
N GLN A 244 -3.71 19.45 18.30
CA GLN A 244 -2.41 18.78 18.18
C GLN A 244 -1.84 18.38 19.54
N ALA A 245 -2.07 19.17 20.59
CA ALA A 245 -1.62 18.85 21.95
C ALA A 245 -2.39 17.66 22.57
N THR A 246 -3.53 17.28 22.05
CA THR A 246 -4.28 16.07 22.47
C THR A 246 -3.86 14.81 21.77
N LEU A 247 -3.14 14.92 20.63
CA LEU A 247 -2.56 13.78 19.97
C LEU A 247 -1.56 13.10 20.91
N THR A 248 -1.71 11.82 21.14
CA THR A 248 -0.82 11.06 22.02
C THR A 248 0.00 10.09 21.20
N SER A 249 1.29 9.95 21.53
CA SER A 249 2.07 8.84 21.03
C SER A 249 1.59 7.58 21.74
N GLY A 250 0.70 6.86 21.10
CA GLY A 250 0.28 5.52 21.53
C GLY A 250 1.08 4.46 20.77
N ASP A 251 1.11 3.24 21.31
CA ASP A 251 1.55 2.10 20.51
C ASP A 251 0.56 1.90 19.36
N VAL A 252 1.06 1.92 18.13
CA VAL A 252 0.29 1.63 16.94
C VAL A 252 0.30 0.11 16.73
N SER A 253 -0.87 -0.53 16.88
CA SER A 253 -1.00 -1.98 16.63
C SER A 253 -1.33 -2.23 15.16
N MET A 254 -0.58 -3.10 14.51
CA MET A 254 -0.84 -3.45 13.12
C MET A 254 -2.05 -4.36 12.93
N CYS A 255 -2.60 -4.95 13.98
CA CYS A 255 -3.81 -5.79 13.90
C CYS A 255 -3.83 -6.77 12.70
N ALA A 256 -2.64 -7.18 12.24
CA ALA A 256 -2.46 -8.14 11.17
C ALA A 256 -2.64 -9.58 11.70
N PRO A 257 -2.77 -10.59 10.84
CA PRO A 257 -2.81 -11.98 11.27
C PRO A 257 -1.63 -12.34 12.16
N GLY A 258 -1.93 -12.85 13.35
CA GLY A 258 -0.96 -13.16 14.40
C GLY A 258 -0.93 -12.17 15.54
N ASP A 259 -1.45 -10.96 15.36
CA ASP A 259 -1.61 -9.99 16.42
C ASP A 259 -2.94 -10.15 17.14
N THR A 260 -2.92 -9.92 18.46
CA THR A 260 -4.17 -9.71 19.22
C THR A 260 -4.49 -8.23 19.14
N CYS A 261 -5.61 -7.89 18.54
CA CYS A 261 -6.05 -6.51 18.38
C CYS A 261 -7.47 -6.34 18.92
N ASP A 262 -7.68 -5.29 19.70
CA ASP A 262 -8.99 -4.84 20.16
C ASP A 262 -9.49 -3.61 19.36
N PHE A 263 -8.76 -3.23 18.30
CA PHE A 263 -9.00 -2.03 17.49
C PHE A 263 -9.00 -0.73 18.29
N ALA A 264 -8.41 -0.72 19.48
CA ALA A 264 -8.37 0.46 20.32
C ALA A 264 -7.05 1.21 20.17
N THR A 265 -7.16 2.51 20.02
CA THR A 265 -6.01 3.43 19.97
C THR A 265 -5.66 4.02 21.34
N GLY A 266 -6.55 3.85 22.32
CA GLY A 266 -6.39 4.47 23.64
C GLY A 266 -6.84 5.93 23.69
N ALA A 267 -5.97 6.82 24.16
CA ALA A 267 -6.26 8.25 24.22
C ALA A 267 -5.71 8.98 23.00
N GLY A 268 -6.37 10.04 22.59
CA GLY A 268 -5.98 10.84 21.43
C GLY A 268 -6.97 11.98 21.18
N LEU A 269 -6.95 12.54 19.97
CA LEU A 269 -7.92 13.53 19.52
C LEU A 269 -9.25 12.82 19.21
N SER A 270 -10.34 13.32 19.80
CA SER A 270 -11.68 12.81 19.50
C SER A 270 -12.19 13.38 18.17
N GLY A 271 -12.80 12.56 17.35
CA GLY A 271 -13.48 12.99 16.13
C GLY A 271 -14.63 13.96 16.40
N ALA A 272 -15.24 13.91 17.60
CA ALA A 272 -16.26 14.89 18.03
C ALA A 272 -15.70 16.33 18.15
N ASP A 273 -14.38 16.48 18.33
CA ASP A 273 -13.72 17.78 18.46
C ASP A 273 -13.25 18.36 17.11
N LEU A 274 -13.50 17.66 15.99
CA LEU A 274 -13.13 18.09 14.65
C LEU A 274 -14.18 19.02 14.05
N SER A 275 -13.74 20.05 13.30
CA SER A 275 -14.61 20.83 12.42
C SER A 275 -15.02 20.01 11.18
N ASP A 276 -16.05 20.46 10.47
CA ASP A 276 -16.51 19.82 9.25
C ASP A 276 -15.36 19.67 8.22
N GLU A 277 -14.57 20.74 8.02
CA GLU A 277 -13.40 20.70 7.12
C GLU A 277 -12.32 19.68 7.56
N GLN A 278 -12.09 19.54 8.87
CA GLN A 278 -11.15 18.55 9.40
C GLN A 278 -11.68 17.13 9.26
N ARG A 279 -12.99 16.92 9.35
CA ARG A 279 -13.64 15.64 9.09
C ARG A 279 -13.51 15.24 7.62
N ASP A 280 -13.70 16.18 6.70
CA ASP A 280 -13.50 15.94 5.27
C ASP A 280 -12.06 15.50 4.96
N LEU A 281 -11.06 16.19 5.55
CA LEU A 281 -9.63 15.80 5.40
C LEU A 281 -9.33 14.44 6.03
N LEU A 282 -9.93 14.11 7.17
CA LEU A 282 -9.78 12.80 7.78
C LEU A 282 -10.38 11.69 6.92
N LEU A 283 -11.56 11.93 6.35
CA LEU A 283 -12.20 10.98 5.42
C LEU A 283 -11.39 10.83 4.13
N GLN A 284 -10.82 11.92 3.62
CA GLN A 284 -9.90 11.84 2.47
C GLN A 284 -8.68 10.98 2.79
N LEU A 285 -8.07 11.12 3.95
CA LEU A 285 -6.97 10.26 4.40
C LEU A 285 -7.41 8.78 4.47
N ILE A 286 -8.58 8.51 5.06
CA ILE A 286 -9.11 7.14 5.19
C ILE A 286 -9.40 6.52 3.81
N ALA A 287 -9.79 7.33 2.82
CA ALA A 287 -10.10 6.87 1.47
C ALA A 287 -8.92 6.16 0.78
N ASN A 288 -7.67 6.46 1.16
CA ASN A 288 -6.50 5.76 0.62
C ASN A 288 -6.53 4.24 0.86
N TRP A 289 -7.29 3.76 1.82
CA TRP A 289 -7.49 2.33 2.11
C TRP A 289 -8.92 1.85 1.87
N ALA A 290 -9.90 2.64 2.32
CA ALA A 290 -11.30 2.26 2.26
C ALA A 290 -11.92 2.54 0.89
N GLY A 291 -11.32 3.43 0.09
CA GLY A 291 -11.80 3.91 -1.20
C GLY A 291 -10.97 3.43 -2.39
N MET A 292 -10.49 2.21 -2.36
CA MET A 292 -9.60 1.67 -3.40
C MET A 292 -10.31 1.26 -4.71
N SER A 293 -11.62 1.43 -4.81
CA SER A 293 -12.41 1.01 -5.96
C SER A 293 -13.11 2.21 -6.64
N ASP A 294 -14.26 1.97 -7.24
CA ASP A 294 -15.09 2.98 -7.90
C ASP A 294 -15.63 4.06 -6.94
N GLU A 295 -16.12 5.16 -7.53
CA GLU A 295 -16.62 6.32 -6.75
C GLU A 295 -17.86 5.99 -5.91
N GLU A 296 -18.75 5.10 -6.39
CA GLU A 296 -19.98 4.74 -5.68
C GLU A 296 -19.65 3.91 -4.42
N THR A 297 -18.80 2.90 -4.56
CA THR A 297 -18.26 2.09 -3.46
C THR A 297 -17.57 2.98 -2.42
N THR A 298 -16.66 3.85 -2.88
CA THR A 298 -15.90 4.76 -2.04
C THR A 298 -16.84 5.68 -1.25
N ALA A 299 -17.78 6.34 -1.93
CA ALA A 299 -18.73 7.26 -1.28
C ALA A 299 -19.62 6.54 -0.26
N SER A 300 -20.05 5.31 -0.56
CA SER A 300 -20.86 4.50 0.37
C SER A 300 -20.09 4.17 1.64
N THR A 301 -18.86 3.67 1.50
CA THR A 301 -18.00 3.29 2.63
C THR A 301 -17.66 4.50 3.51
N LEU A 302 -17.25 5.61 2.89
CA LEU A 302 -16.94 6.83 3.63
C LEU A 302 -18.15 7.42 4.36
N ALA A 303 -19.36 7.35 3.76
CA ALA A 303 -20.58 7.80 4.41
C ALA A 303 -20.96 6.96 5.65
N GLU A 304 -20.62 5.66 5.67
CA GLU A 304 -20.78 4.82 6.87
C GLU A 304 -19.78 5.19 7.97
N ILE A 305 -18.52 5.44 7.60
CA ILE A 305 -17.47 5.86 8.52
C ILE A 305 -17.79 7.23 9.12
N GLU A 306 -18.22 8.18 8.30
CA GLU A 306 -18.58 9.55 8.71
C GLU A 306 -19.59 9.55 9.85
N GLN A 307 -20.60 8.68 9.80
CA GLN A 307 -21.64 8.59 10.83
C GLN A 307 -21.09 8.20 12.21
N THR A 308 -19.89 7.67 12.28
CA THR A 308 -19.26 7.20 13.52
C THR A 308 -18.03 8.00 13.93
N LEU A 309 -17.71 9.08 13.22
CA LEU A 309 -16.52 9.89 13.49
C LEU A 309 -16.50 10.49 14.90
N ASP A 310 -17.65 10.83 15.48
CA ASP A 310 -17.72 11.35 16.85
C ASP A 310 -17.14 10.37 17.89
N ASP A 311 -17.25 9.07 17.62
CA ASP A 311 -16.76 7.99 18.47
C ASP A 311 -15.35 7.48 18.04
N THR A 312 -14.72 8.20 17.09
CA THR A 312 -13.40 7.86 16.57
C THR A 312 -12.31 8.63 17.32
N VAL A 313 -11.18 7.98 17.57
CA VAL A 313 -10.01 8.55 18.25
C VAL A 313 -8.81 8.51 17.31
N ILE A 314 -8.08 9.62 17.21
CA ILE A 314 -6.89 9.78 16.39
C ILE A 314 -5.66 9.96 17.29
N ALA A 315 -4.62 9.19 17.05
CA ALA A 315 -3.30 9.35 17.67
C ALA A 315 -2.24 9.62 16.60
N TRP A 316 -1.21 10.39 16.96
CA TRP A 316 -0.11 10.75 16.06
C TRP A 316 1.19 10.89 16.82
N SER A 317 2.27 10.40 16.25
CA SER A 317 3.64 10.63 16.75
C SER A 317 4.63 10.77 15.59
N GLY A 318 5.83 11.24 15.90
CA GLY A 318 6.87 11.44 14.89
C GLY A 318 6.90 12.86 14.33
N ALA A 319 7.20 12.98 13.04
CA ALA A 319 7.36 14.27 12.38
C ALA A 319 6.06 15.09 12.35
N THR A 320 6.21 16.40 12.43
CA THR A 320 5.10 17.36 12.31
C THR A 320 5.17 18.21 11.04
N THR A 321 6.04 17.83 10.12
CA THR A 321 6.23 18.46 8.82
C THR A 321 6.59 17.36 7.82
N TYR A 322 5.99 17.38 6.65
CA TYR A 322 6.32 16.44 5.58
C TYR A 322 7.67 16.79 4.98
N ASP A 323 8.73 16.18 5.50
CA ASP A 323 10.11 16.31 5.03
C ASP A 323 10.86 14.99 5.23
N MET A 324 10.84 14.15 4.21
CA MET A 324 11.49 12.83 4.24
C MET A 324 13.01 12.89 4.38
N SER A 325 13.63 14.06 4.25
CA SER A 325 15.08 14.23 4.45
C SER A 325 15.48 14.29 5.92
N THR A 326 14.51 14.39 6.85
CA THR A 326 14.75 14.57 8.28
C THR A 326 13.83 13.67 9.12
N GLY A 327 14.35 13.21 10.25
CA GLY A 327 13.59 12.42 11.23
C GLY A 327 13.33 10.96 10.78
N ASP A 328 12.53 10.29 11.56
CA ASP A 328 12.30 8.83 11.46
C ASP A 328 10.93 8.47 10.87
N GLY A 329 10.18 9.45 10.39
CA GLY A 329 8.85 9.24 9.82
C GLY A 329 7.72 9.64 10.79
N ILE A 330 6.56 9.08 10.53
CA ILE A 330 5.35 9.29 11.34
C ILE A 330 4.73 7.94 11.71
N ASP A 331 4.06 7.93 12.86
CA ASP A 331 3.15 6.85 13.23
C ASP A 331 1.82 7.47 13.60
N PHE A 332 0.73 6.89 13.13
CA PHE A 332 -0.60 7.33 13.53
C PHE A 332 -1.59 6.16 13.56
N SER A 333 -2.68 6.34 14.28
CA SER A 333 -3.82 5.45 14.23
C SER A 333 -5.13 6.25 14.22
N ILE A 334 -6.12 5.69 13.55
CA ILE A 334 -7.50 6.15 13.52
C ILE A 334 -8.33 4.96 13.99
N SER A 335 -8.99 5.07 15.13
CA SER A 335 -9.72 3.97 15.75
C SER A 335 -11.14 4.39 16.07
N GLY A 336 -12.08 3.79 15.36
CA GLY A 336 -13.52 4.05 15.48
C GLY A 336 -14.37 2.81 15.32
N PRO A 337 -15.69 2.94 15.45
CA PRO A 337 -16.59 1.79 15.32
C PRO A 337 -16.60 1.13 13.94
N LYS A 338 -16.32 1.91 12.88
CA LYS A 338 -16.36 1.49 11.47
C LYS A 338 -15.02 1.60 10.76
N VAL A 339 -13.98 2.06 11.44
CA VAL A 339 -12.67 2.28 10.86
C VAL A 339 -11.59 2.02 11.88
N TYR A 340 -10.60 1.26 11.47
CA TYR A 340 -9.32 1.19 12.16
C TYR A 340 -8.21 1.31 11.11
N VAL A 341 -7.43 2.38 11.20
CA VAL A 341 -6.22 2.56 10.40
C VAL A 341 -5.03 2.64 11.34
N ALA A 342 -3.99 1.89 11.05
CA ALA A 342 -2.70 2.02 11.68
C ALA A 342 -1.64 2.28 10.62
N PHE A 343 -0.79 3.28 10.84
CA PHE A 343 0.33 3.65 10.00
C PHE A 343 1.59 3.65 10.86
N GLN A 344 2.60 2.88 10.46
CA GLN A 344 3.82 2.71 11.24
C GLN A 344 5.07 2.82 10.36
N ALA A 345 5.93 3.79 10.68
CA ALA A 345 7.27 3.88 10.14
C ALA A 345 8.20 2.90 10.88
N GLN A 346 8.90 2.04 10.13
CA GLN A 346 9.76 1.02 10.71
C GLN A 346 11.24 1.39 10.63
N GLN A 347 11.94 1.18 11.73
CA GLN A 347 13.39 1.33 11.79
C GLN A 347 14.09 0.02 11.45
N GLY A 348 15.26 0.13 10.81
CA GLY A 348 16.03 -1.03 10.37
C GLY A 348 15.46 -1.62 9.08
N SER A 349 16.31 -2.09 8.22
CA SER A 349 15.92 -2.44 6.88
C SER A 349 16.82 -3.50 6.28
N ALA A 350 16.21 -4.43 5.55
CA ALA A 350 16.91 -5.35 4.67
C ALA A 350 17.62 -4.64 3.50
N GLY A 351 17.29 -3.38 3.23
CA GLY A 351 17.86 -2.57 2.15
C GLY A 351 18.79 -1.46 2.62
N ALA A 352 19.36 -1.55 3.83
CA ALA A 352 20.19 -0.48 4.39
C ALA A 352 21.47 -0.17 3.59
N ASP A 353 21.86 -1.03 2.67
CA ASP A 353 23.01 -0.89 1.78
C ASP A 353 22.67 -0.29 0.41
N VAL A 354 21.40 0.03 0.14
CA VAL A 354 20.99 0.67 -1.10
C VAL A 354 21.36 2.16 -1.05
N GLU A 355 22.19 2.59 -2.00
CA GLU A 355 22.67 3.97 -2.03
C GLU A 355 21.58 4.91 -2.57
N CYS A 356 21.51 6.13 -2.03
CA CYS A 356 20.66 7.23 -2.50
C CYS A 356 19.15 7.06 -2.29
N VAL A 357 18.71 6.05 -1.58
CA VAL A 357 17.29 5.88 -1.20
C VAL A 357 17.16 5.68 0.31
N THR A 358 16.04 6.12 0.86
CA THR A 358 15.69 5.90 2.27
C THR A 358 14.91 4.60 2.38
N THR A 359 15.41 3.66 3.19
CA THR A 359 14.85 2.31 3.36
C THR A 359 14.46 1.99 4.81
N SER A 360 14.40 3.00 5.67
CA SER A 360 13.93 2.90 7.07
C SER A 360 13.21 4.19 7.46
N GLY A 361 12.42 4.17 8.52
CA GLY A 361 11.60 5.31 8.92
C GLY A 361 10.64 5.71 7.80
N TRP A 362 10.78 6.93 7.26
CA TRP A 362 10.01 7.38 6.09
C TRP A 362 10.03 6.39 4.93
N GLY A 363 11.14 5.70 4.75
CA GLY A 363 11.38 4.80 3.63
C GLY A 363 10.95 3.35 3.85
N HIS A 364 10.46 2.99 5.05
CA HIS A 364 9.95 1.66 5.35
C HIS A 364 8.69 1.78 6.21
N VAL A 365 7.55 1.60 5.60
CA VAL A 365 6.26 1.83 6.22
C VAL A 365 5.35 0.63 6.04
N HIS A 366 4.60 0.31 7.08
CA HIS A 366 3.49 -0.63 7.05
C HIS A 366 2.23 0.08 7.52
N THR A 367 1.12 -0.20 6.85
CA THR A 367 -0.18 0.30 7.23
C THR A 367 -1.20 -0.82 7.24
N ILE A 368 -2.29 -0.63 7.97
CA ILE A 368 -3.42 -1.55 7.95
C ILE A 368 -4.73 -0.78 8.01
N TYR A 369 -5.71 -1.29 7.31
CA TYR A 369 -7.10 -0.87 7.40
C TYR A 369 -7.98 -2.06 7.79
N ARG A 370 -8.88 -1.85 8.73
CA ARG A 370 -9.90 -2.80 9.18
C ARG A 370 -11.24 -2.08 9.34
N ASP A 371 -12.32 -2.80 9.09
CA ASP A 371 -13.65 -2.42 9.60
C ASP A 371 -14.02 -3.35 10.75
N PRO A 372 -14.00 -2.88 12.01
CA PRO A 372 -14.29 -3.73 13.16
C PRO A 372 -15.64 -4.46 13.13
N THR A 373 -16.52 -4.03 12.22
CA THR A 373 -17.88 -4.58 12.07
C THR A 373 -18.10 -5.31 10.75
N ASN A 374 -17.15 -5.24 9.80
CA ASN A 374 -17.37 -5.75 8.44
C ASN A 374 -16.10 -6.34 7.77
N ASP A 375 -15.09 -6.72 8.54
CA ASP A 375 -13.93 -7.44 7.99
C ASP A 375 -14.39 -8.69 7.21
N TYR A 376 -13.84 -8.90 6.01
CA TYR A 376 -14.19 -10.00 5.11
C TYR A 376 -15.70 -10.08 4.79
N ALA A 377 -16.41 -8.95 4.80
CA ALA A 377 -17.88 -8.89 4.71
C ALA A 377 -18.58 -9.82 5.71
N ASN A 378 -18.00 -10.00 6.91
CA ASN A 378 -18.46 -10.92 7.96
C ASN A 378 -18.58 -12.40 7.54
N SER A 379 -17.92 -12.82 6.46
CA SER A 379 -17.96 -14.22 5.96
C SER A 379 -17.25 -15.20 6.89
N VAL A 380 -16.24 -14.72 7.61
CA VAL A 380 -15.41 -15.51 8.54
C VAL A 380 -15.06 -14.69 9.79
N THR A 381 -14.66 -15.37 10.85
CA THR A 381 -14.08 -14.72 12.03
C THR A 381 -12.57 -14.79 11.94
N GLN A 382 -11.88 -13.66 12.16
CA GLN A 382 -10.42 -13.59 12.18
C GLN A 382 -9.83 -14.65 13.12
N GLN A 383 -9.02 -15.52 12.54
CA GLN A 383 -8.32 -16.55 13.32
C GLN A 383 -6.98 -16.01 13.85
N ALA A 384 -6.58 -16.49 15.02
CA ALA A 384 -5.23 -16.24 15.51
C ALA A 384 -4.23 -16.96 14.61
N ALA A 385 -3.25 -16.24 14.01
CA ALA A 385 -2.22 -16.87 13.20
C ALA A 385 -1.41 -17.86 14.06
N SER A 386 -1.34 -19.09 13.61
CA SER A 386 -0.50 -20.11 14.22
C SER A 386 0.92 -19.96 13.68
N GLY A 387 1.88 -19.58 14.52
CA GLY A 387 3.30 -19.76 14.19
C GLY A 387 4.21 -18.55 14.31
N MET A 388 3.77 -17.41 14.82
CA MET A 388 4.62 -16.23 14.98
C MET A 388 5.41 -16.18 16.30
N SER A 389 6.00 -17.29 16.73
CA SER A 389 7.00 -17.26 17.80
C SER A 389 8.39 -17.05 17.19
N GLY A 390 8.78 -15.78 16.94
CA GLY A 390 10.14 -15.45 16.56
C GLY A 390 10.36 -14.34 15.54
N GLY A 391 9.37 -13.48 15.22
CA GLY A 391 9.59 -12.30 14.40
C GLY A 391 10.45 -11.26 15.11
N PRO A 392 11.27 -10.47 14.38
CA PRO A 392 12.08 -9.41 14.97
C PRO A 392 11.18 -8.28 15.46
N GLY A 393 10.84 -8.28 16.73
CA GLY A 393 10.00 -7.29 17.41
C GLY A 393 9.06 -7.87 18.46
N GLY A 394 8.74 -9.14 18.39
CA GLY A 394 7.95 -9.82 19.41
C GLY A 394 8.80 -10.18 20.62
N GLY A 395 8.79 -9.36 21.66
CA GLY A 395 9.33 -9.71 22.96
C GLY A 395 8.61 -10.93 23.51
N SER A 396 9.21 -12.11 23.38
CA SER A 396 8.73 -13.35 23.99
C SER A 396 8.77 -13.21 25.50
N THR A 397 7.60 -13.07 26.12
CA THR A 397 7.47 -13.41 27.53
C THR A 397 7.61 -14.92 27.68
N PRO A 398 8.58 -15.44 28.48
CA PRO A 398 8.71 -16.86 28.74
C PRO A 398 7.47 -17.36 29.50
N PRO A 399 6.99 -18.59 29.25
CA PRO A 399 5.91 -19.16 30.04
C PRO A 399 6.36 -19.27 31.50
N ALA A 400 5.50 -18.80 32.41
CA ALA A 400 5.70 -18.96 33.84
C ALA A 400 5.67 -20.45 34.20
N SER A 401 6.76 -20.91 34.85
CA SER A 401 6.91 -22.23 35.43
C SER A 401 6.03 -22.42 36.64
#